data_2529bb00d26bf32e29276e1b560fe43a
#
_entry.id   2529bb00d26bf32e29276e1b560fe43a
#
_cell.length_a   1.000
_cell.length_b   1.000
_cell.length_c   1.000
_cell.angle_alpha   90.00
_cell.angle_beta   90.00
_cell.angle_gamma   90.00
#
_symmetry.space_group_name_H-M   'P 1'
#
loop_
_entity.id
_entity.type
_entity.pdbx_description
1 polymer ?
#
loop_
_entity_poly.entity_id
_entity_poly.type
_entity_poly.pdbx_seq_one_letter_code
_entity_poly.pdbx_strand_id
1 'polypeptide(L)'
;MFKKTPFFAVLAVATACLGGMQQASAQDQVVNLYSARHYQTDEALYSNFTKATGIKVNRVDADDAGILARLKAEGTASPADVILLVDAARLVKGDADGLFMPIKSAALEAAVPAALRAKASDQGTTWFGFSTRARVVVYDKARVKKADVDTYEELADAKNKGLLCTRSGSHPYNLSLFGAVTEHMGEAKAEAWLKGLVANMARDPKGGDSDQIKAVASGECGIALTNTYYIARLMRSTAPEDKAVMDKVAVVFPNQESWGTHVNIAGAAVAKNAKNTANAVKFMEYLASPSAQDYFANGNNEYPVVAGVKPNNTVLTTMSGGNFKSETIPMAAIGSNQTKVQQMLDRVGYK
;
A
#
# COMPACT_ATOMS: atom_id res chain seq x y z
N MET A 1 -81.23 54.12 39.21
CA MET A 1 -79.94 53.88 39.91
C MET A 1 -79.31 52.65 39.38
N PHE A 2 -78.44 52.79 38.40
CA PHE A 2 -77.74 51.62 37.76
C PHE A 2 -76.25 51.68 38.16
N LYS A 3 -75.76 50.63 38.87
CA LYS A 3 -74.40 50.47 39.26
C LYS A 3 -73.63 49.85 38.07
N LYS A 4 -72.62 50.56 37.61
CA LYS A 4 -71.65 50.05 36.60
C LYS A 4 -70.54 49.30 37.31
N THR A 5 -70.33 48.02 36.93
CA THR A 5 -69.20 47.18 37.33
C THR A 5 -68.10 47.30 36.27
N PRO A 6 -66.79 47.47 36.59
CA PRO A 6 -65.74 47.50 35.59
C PRO A 6 -65.27 46.10 35.27
N PHE A 7 -65.09 45.81 33.94
CA PHE A 7 -64.53 44.63 33.39
C PHE A 7 -62.98 44.72 33.41
N PHE A 8 -62.35 43.88 34.16
CA PHE A 8 -60.88 43.74 34.11
C PHE A 8 -60.52 42.81 32.94
N ALA A 9 -59.82 43.34 31.94
CA ALA A 9 -59.23 42.55 30.85
C ALA A 9 -57.89 41.95 31.31
N VAL A 10 -57.81 40.67 31.45
CA VAL A 10 -56.54 39.92 31.68
C VAL A 10 -55.84 39.71 30.35
N LEU A 11 -54.74 40.43 30.19
CA LEU A 11 -53.85 40.26 29.00
C LEU A 11 -52.95 39.09 29.28
N ALA A 12 -53.19 37.92 28.59
CA ALA A 12 -52.32 36.75 28.62
C ALA A 12 -51.14 36.98 27.66
N VAL A 13 -49.95 37.20 28.23
CA VAL A 13 -48.68 37.22 27.43
C VAL A 13 -48.27 35.79 27.15
N ALA A 14 -48.49 35.34 25.91
CA ALA A 14 -47.97 34.08 25.41
C ALA A 14 -46.49 34.27 25.04
N THR A 15 -45.57 33.82 25.91
CA THR A 15 -44.14 33.77 25.63
C THR A 15 -43.89 32.60 24.68
N ALA A 16 -43.75 32.89 23.40
CA ALA A 16 -43.32 31.90 22.39
C ALA A 16 -41.83 31.61 22.60
N CYS A 17 -41.51 30.47 23.24
CA CYS A 17 -40.18 29.89 23.22
C CYS A 17 -39.88 29.39 21.78
N LEU A 18 -39.28 30.25 20.97
CA LEU A 18 -38.61 29.85 19.74
C LEU A 18 -37.35 29.02 20.13
N GLY A 19 -37.56 27.74 20.36
CA GLY A 19 -36.47 26.78 20.41
C GLY A 19 -35.78 26.77 19.05
N GLY A 20 -34.63 27.44 18.96
CA GLY A 20 -33.75 27.33 17.82
C GLY A 20 -33.34 25.86 17.66
N MET A 21 -34.01 25.11 16.76
CA MET A 21 -33.47 23.89 16.23
C MET A 21 -32.18 24.29 15.50
N GLN A 22 -31.04 24.11 16.16
CA GLN A 22 -29.78 24.00 15.46
C GLN A 22 -29.96 22.86 14.47
N GLN A 23 -30.16 23.17 13.21
CA GLN A 23 -29.95 22.22 12.12
C GLN A 23 -28.49 21.83 12.23
N ALA A 24 -28.23 20.69 12.87
CA ALA A 24 -27.00 19.96 12.67
C ALA A 24 -26.91 19.77 11.16
N SER A 25 -25.98 20.48 10.52
CA SER A 25 -25.65 20.28 9.12
C SER A 25 -25.42 18.78 8.96
N ALA A 26 -26.33 18.10 8.27
CA ALA A 26 -26.14 16.69 7.95
C ALA A 26 -24.84 16.63 7.14
N GLN A 27 -23.76 16.24 7.80
CA GLN A 27 -22.48 16.02 7.14
C GLN A 27 -22.76 15.01 6.02
N ASP A 28 -22.42 15.34 4.79
CA ASP A 28 -22.61 14.43 3.67
C ASP A 28 -22.05 13.05 4.04
N GLN A 29 -22.89 12.03 3.98
CA GLN A 29 -22.50 10.64 4.28
C GLN A 29 -21.68 10.08 3.11
N VAL A 30 -20.54 10.74 2.84
CA VAL A 30 -19.66 10.45 1.72
C VAL A 30 -18.20 10.57 2.14
N VAL A 31 -17.36 9.76 1.49
CA VAL A 31 -15.90 9.90 1.46
C VAL A 31 -15.44 9.83 0.01
N ASN A 32 -14.67 10.81 -0.43
CA ASN A 32 -14.09 10.88 -1.76
C ASN A 32 -12.69 10.27 -1.71
N LEU A 33 -12.54 9.09 -2.30
CA LEU A 33 -11.32 8.29 -2.31
C LEU A 33 -10.58 8.46 -3.63
N TYR A 34 -9.33 8.93 -3.58
CA TYR A 34 -8.39 8.86 -4.70
C TYR A 34 -7.49 7.65 -4.49
N SER A 35 -7.58 6.65 -5.38
CA SER A 35 -6.97 5.34 -5.21
C SER A 35 -6.03 4.99 -6.34
N ALA A 36 -4.82 4.55 -5.98
CA ALA A 36 -3.88 3.91 -6.89
C ALA A 36 -3.95 2.37 -6.84
N ARG A 37 -4.88 1.82 -6.06
CA ARG A 37 -5.09 0.37 -6.03
C ARG A 37 -5.81 -0.08 -7.29
N HIS A 38 -5.31 -1.13 -7.90
CA HIS A 38 -5.75 -1.64 -9.21
C HIS A 38 -6.48 -3.00 -9.14
N TYR A 39 -6.93 -3.38 -7.92
CA TYR A 39 -7.63 -4.66 -7.74
C TYR A 39 -9.13 -4.46 -7.93
N GLN A 40 -9.73 -5.22 -8.86
CA GLN A 40 -11.20 -5.26 -9.00
C GLN A 40 -11.87 -5.77 -7.72
N THR A 41 -11.18 -6.61 -6.97
CA THR A 41 -11.64 -7.12 -5.67
C THR A 41 -11.86 -6.02 -4.64
N ASP A 42 -11.16 -4.89 -4.68
CA ASP A 42 -11.32 -3.79 -3.71
C ASP A 42 -12.74 -3.20 -3.68
N GLU A 43 -13.56 -3.43 -4.69
CA GLU A 43 -14.97 -3.00 -4.72
C GLU A 43 -15.76 -3.56 -3.53
N ALA A 44 -15.51 -4.82 -3.16
CA ALA A 44 -16.16 -5.43 -1.99
C ALA A 44 -15.67 -4.79 -0.67
N LEU A 45 -14.40 -4.38 -0.58
CA LEU A 45 -13.88 -3.65 0.58
C LEU A 45 -14.64 -2.35 0.79
N TYR A 46 -14.83 -1.55 -0.26
CA TYR A 46 -15.52 -0.27 -0.19
C TYR A 46 -17.03 -0.43 0.06
N SER A 47 -17.66 -1.40 -0.58
CA SER A 47 -19.09 -1.68 -0.35
C SER A 47 -19.37 -2.19 1.07
N ASN A 48 -18.45 -2.97 1.66
CA ASN A 48 -18.56 -3.41 3.05
C ASN A 48 -18.45 -2.23 4.05
N PHE A 49 -17.56 -1.27 3.78
CA PHE A 49 -17.51 -0.02 4.56
C PHE A 49 -18.84 0.72 4.49
N THR A 50 -19.39 0.92 3.29
CA THR A 50 -20.67 1.60 3.12
C THR A 50 -21.80 0.87 3.84
N LYS A 51 -21.87 -0.46 3.77
CA LYS A 51 -22.86 -1.27 4.49
C LYS A 51 -22.75 -1.12 6.01
N ALA A 52 -21.52 -1.07 6.52
CA ALA A 52 -21.27 -0.98 7.96
C ALA A 52 -21.53 0.42 8.54
N THR A 53 -21.36 1.48 7.76
CA THR A 53 -21.35 2.86 8.26
C THR A 53 -22.43 3.77 7.68
N GLY A 54 -23.05 3.39 6.57
CA GLY A 54 -23.92 4.26 5.77
C GLY A 54 -23.15 5.31 4.93
N ILE A 55 -21.82 5.40 5.06
CA ILE A 55 -21.00 6.36 4.33
C ILE A 55 -20.68 5.82 2.94
N LYS A 56 -21.08 6.56 1.91
CA LYS A 56 -20.80 6.20 0.51
C LYS A 56 -19.34 6.51 0.15
N VAL A 57 -18.70 5.60 -0.58
CA VAL A 57 -17.36 5.83 -1.15
C VAL A 57 -17.51 6.29 -2.61
N ASN A 58 -17.07 7.49 -2.91
CA ASN A 58 -16.90 7.97 -4.28
C ASN A 58 -15.43 7.79 -4.66
N ARG A 59 -15.13 7.04 -5.72
CA ARG A 59 -13.77 6.67 -6.07
C ARG A 59 -13.30 7.32 -7.38
N VAL A 60 -12.04 7.76 -7.37
CA VAL A 60 -11.26 8.15 -8.55
C VAL A 60 -10.00 7.30 -8.59
N ASP A 61 -9.80 6.58 -9.68
CA ASP A 61 -8.65 5.70 -9.87
C ASP A 61 -7.64 6.31 -10.84
N ALA A 62 -6.36 6.22 -10.49
CA ALA A 62 -5.22 6.50 -11.35
C ALA A 62 -3.99 5.77 -10.76
N ASP A 63 -2.84 5.82 -11.44
CA ASP A 63 -1.60 5.37 -10.82
C ASP A 63 -1.14 6.33 -9.70
N ASP A 64 -0.19 5.89 -8.86
CA ASP A 64 0.29 6.68 -7.71
C ASP A 64 0.80 8.08 -8.11
N ALA A 65 1.51 8.20 -9.25
CA ALA A 65 2.05 9.47 -9.72
C ALA A 65 0.92 10.38 -10.22
N GLY A 66 -0.06 9.84 -10.93
CA GLY A 66 -1.25 10.53 -11.39
C GLY A 66 -2.10 11.07 -10.25
N ILE A 67 -2.30 10.28 -9.19
CA ILE A 67 -3.00 10.73 -7.97
C ILE A 67 -2.29 11.92 -7.34
N LEU A 68 -0.98 11.84 -7.10
CA LEU A 68 -0.21 12.93 -6.49
C LEU A 68 -0.17 14.18 -7.37
N ALA A 69 -0.01 14.02 -8.68
CA ALA A 69 -0.03 15.14 -9.64
C ALA A 69 -1.41 15.83 -9.64
N ARG A 70 -2.48 15.04 -9.64
CA ARG A 70 -3.86 15.54 -9.61
C ARG A 70 -4.13 16.36 -8.34
N LEU A 71 -3.74 15.84 -7.16
CA LEU A 71 -3.89 16.57 -5.90
C LEU A 71 -3.17 17.91 -5.90
N LYS A 72 -1.96 17.97 -6.48
CA LYS A 72 -1.21 19.23 -6.63
C LYS A 72 -1.93 20.21 -7.54
N ALA A 73 -2.42 19.74 -8.68
CA ALA A 73 -3.13 20.58 -9.66
C ALA A 73 -4.46 21.10 -9.11
N GLU A 74 -5.21 20.30 -8.38
CA GLU A 74 -6.48 20.68 -7.78
C GLU A 74 -6.33 21.62 -6.56
N GLY A 75 -5.22 21.49 -5.83
CA GLY A 75 -4.90 22.33 -4.67
C GLY A 75 -6.03 22.37 -3.63
N THR A 76 -6.48 23.57 -3.25
CA THR A 76 -7.58 23.78 -2.28
C THR A 76 -8.97 23.44 -2.85
N ALA A 77 -9.08 23.27 -4.16
CA ALA A 77 -10.34 22.89 -4.84
C ALA A 77 -10.51 21.35 -4.90
N SER A 78 -9.50 20.58 -4.48
CA SER A 78 -9.59 19.11 -4.50
C SER A 78 -10.78 18.61 -3.70
N PRO A 79 -11.61 17.73 -4.27
CA PRO A 79 -12.69 17.07 -3.53
C PRO A 79 -12.20 15.87 -2.72
N ALA A 80 -10.93 15.45 -2.86
CA ALA A 80 -10.39 14.26 -2.23
C ALA A 80 -10.42 14.35 -0.70
N ASP A 81 -10.89 13.29 -0.05
CA ASP A 81 -10.85 13.15 1.40
C ASP A 81 -9.78 12.14 1.83
N VAL A 82 -9.67 11.00 1.13
CA VAL A 82 -8.68 9.96 1.39
C VAL A 82 -7.85 9.70 0.15
N ILE A 83 -6.56 9.52 0.36
CA ILE A 83 -5.59 9.15 -0.66
C ILE A 83 -5.08 7.76 -0.32
N LEU A 84 -5.22 6.79 -1.23
CA LEU A 84 -4.81 5.40 -1.05
C LEU A 84 -3.76 5.04 -2.11
N LEU A 85 -2.51 4.86 -1.67
CA LEU A 85 -1.36 4.59 -2.52
C LEU A 85 -0.81 3.18 -2.28
N VAL A 86 -0.12 2.63 -3.27
CA VAL A 86 0.36 1.24 -3.24
C VAL A 86 1.87 1.11 -3.03
N ASP A 87 2.54 2.19 -2.65
CA ASP A 87 3.98 2.17 -2.39
C ASP A 87 4.35 3.18 -1.28
N ALA A 88 5.17 2.75 -0.31
CA ALA A 88 5.62 3.59 0.80
C ALA A 88 6.31 4.87 0.33
N ALA A 89 7.11 4.79 -0.72
CA ALA A 89 7.84 5.95 -1.22
C ALA A 89 6.90 7.01 -1.83
N ARG A 90 5.76 6.60 -2.36
CA ARG A 90 4.73 7.53 -2.84
C ARG A 90 4.01 8.22 -1.67
N LEU A 91 3.79 7.50 -0.57
CA LEU A 91 3.28 8.08 0.67
C LEU A 91 4.27 9.10 1.24
N VAL A 92 5.56 8.73 1.34
CA VAL A 92 6.63 9.64 1.79
C VAL A 92 6.72 10.88 0.89
N LYS A 93 6.65 10.72 -0.43
CA LYS A 93 6.66 11.85 -1.35
C LYS A 93 5.43 12.75 -1.19
N GLY A 94 4.24 12.21 -1.09
CA GLY A 94 3.01 12.97 -0.87
C GLY A 94 3.06 13.76 0.44
N ASP A 95 3.63 13.17 1.49
CA ASP A 95 3.85 13.81 2.79
C ASP A 95 4.87 14.96 2.69
N ALA A 96 6.03 14.72 2.08
CA ALA A 96 7.05 15.74 1.85
C ALA A 96 6.55 16.91 0.97
N ASP A 97 5.66 16.64 0.02
CA ASP A 97 5.01 17.63 -0.81
C ASP A 97 3.88 18.39 -0.07
N GLY A 98 3.60 18.06 1.19
CA GLY A 98 2.57 18.68 2.03
C GLY A 98 1.14 18.42 1.54
N LEU A 99 0.89 17.26 0.92
CA LEU A 99 -0.43 16.89 0.36
C LEU A 99 -1.35 16.21 1.37
N PHE A 100 -0.84 15.83 2.54
CA PHE A 100 -1.57 15.12 3.58
C PHE A 100 -1.73 15.99 4.82
N MET A 101 -2.81 15.78 5.57
CA MET A 101 -2.98 16.38 6.88
C MET A 101 -2.68 15.35 7.97
N PRO A 102 -2.02 15.76 9.07
CA PRO A 102 -1.86 14.89 10.24
C PRO A 102 -3.21 14.64 10.90
N ILE A 103 -3.45 13.40 11.33
CA ILE A 103 -4.65 13.02 12.07
C ILE A 103 -4.26 12.38 13.40
N LYS A 104 -5.09 12.57 14.42
CA LYS A 104 -4.98 11.89 15.71
C LYS A 104 -6.04 10.80 15.77
N SER A 105 -5.61 9.53 15.74
CA SER A 105 -6.49 8.39 15.95
C SER A 105 -5.76 7.35 16.81
N ALA A 106 -6.17 7.26 18.07
CA ALA A 106 -5.62 6.26 18.97
C ALA A 106 -5.84 4.82 18.45
N ALA A 107 -6.95 4.59 17.73
CA ALA A 107 -7.25 3.30 17.12
C ALA A 107 -6.23 2.94 16.03
N LEU A 108 -5.92 3.85 15.11
CA LEU A 108 -4.92 3.63 14.06
C LEU A 108 -3.51 3.49 14.64
N GLU A 109 -3.16 4.30 15.63
CA GLU A 109 -1.83 4.24 16.24
C GLU A 109 -1.61 2.96 17.05
N ALA A 110 -2.66 2.41 17.64
CA ALA A 110 -2.60 1.11 18.32
C ALA A 110 -2.59 -0.07 17.33
N ALA A 111 -3.32 0.04 16.21
CA ALA A 111 -3.47 -1.04 15.24
C ALA A 111 -2.29 -1.18 14.28
N VAL A 112 -1.72 -0.06 13.80
CA VAL A 112 -0.66 -0.04 12.78
C VAL A 112 0.71 0.12 13.43
N PRO A 113 1.65 -0.82 13.23
CA PRO A 113 3.01 -0.75 13.76
C PRO A 113 3.73 0.56 13.35
N ALA A 114 4.55 1.11 14.24
CA ALA A 114 5.25 2.37 14.00
C ALA A 114 6.15 2.36 12.75
N ALA A 115 6.74 1.20 12.41
CA ALA A 115 7.56 1.04 11.20
C ALA A 115 6.76 1.14 9.89
N LEU A 116 5.43 0.96 9.96
CA LEU A 116 4.52 0.94 8.80
C LEU A 116 3.65 2.20 8.70
N ARG A 117 4.02 3.29 9.37
CA ARG A 117 3.32 4.58 9.32
C ARG A 117 4.29 5.75 9.36
N ALA A 118 3.83 6.95 9.04
CA ALA A 118 4.60 8.17 9.23
C ALA A 118 4.99 8.34 10.70
N LYS A 119 6.12 9.00 10.92
CA LYS A 119 6.53 9.38 12.28
C LYS A 119 5.48 10.34 12.86
N ALA A 120 4.96 9.98 14.02
CA ALA A 120 4.00 10.82 14.73
C ALA A 120 4.63 12.16 15.15
N SER A 121 3.85 13.22 15.06
CA SER A 121 4.16 14.57 15.56
C SER A 121 3.15 14.98 16.63
N ASP A 122 3.33 16.17 17.23
CA ASP A 122 2.34 16.73 18.15
C ASP A 122 0.98 16.97 17.49
N GLN A 123 0.95 17.09 16.16
CA GLN A 123 -0.28 17.27 15.39
C GLN A 123 -0.93 15.94 14.97
N GLY A 124 -0.21 14.83 15.04
CA GLY A 124 -0.66 13.49 14.66
C GLY A 124 0.23 12.83 13.63
N THR A 125 -0.31 11.83 12.94
CA THR A 125 0.35 10.98 11.93
C THR A 125 -0.26 11.26 10.57
N THR A 126 0.55 11.46 9.54
CA THR A 126 0.09 11.86 8.20
C THR A 126 -0.37 10.71 7.31
N TRP A 127 0.22 9.52 7.44
CA TRP A 127 -0.18 8.33 6.69
C TRP A 127 0.03 7.04 7.47
N PHE A 128 -0.74 6.00 7.11
CA PHE A 128 -0.72 4.67 7.72
C PHE A 128 -0.70 3.60 6.64
N GLY A 129 0.05 2.51 6.86
CA GLY A 129 0.01 1.30 6.04
C GLY A 129 -1.14 0.40 6.46
N PHE A 130 -1.78 -0.26 5.51
CA PHE A 130 -2.93 -1.14 5.78
C PHE A 130 -2.77 -2.57 5.27
N SER A 131 -1.83 -2.80 4.37
CA SER A 131 -1.42 -4.14 3.95
C SER A 131 0.05 -4.14 3.57
N THR A 132 0.69 -5.32 3.64
CA THR A 132 2.07 -5.49 3.19
C THR A 132 2.17 -6.56 2.12
N ARG A 133 3.23 -6.48 1.31
CA ARG A 133 3.67 -7.52 0.39
C ARG A 133 5.19 -7.61 0.43
N ALA A 134 5.71 -8.82 0.26
CA ALA A 134 7.14 -9.04 0.17
C ALA A 134 7.60 -9.04 -1.30
N ARG A 135 8.82 -8.57 -1.53
CA ARG A 135 9.51 -8.66 -2.83
C ARG A 135 10.34 -9.94 -2.84
N VAL A 136 9.87 -10.96 -3.51
CA VAL A 136 10.46 -12.31 -3.49
C VAL A 136 11.20 -12.62 -4.78
N VAL A 137 12.04 -13.65 -4.73
CA VAL A 137 12.67 -14.22 -5.91
C VAL A 137 11.88 -15.45 -6.38
N VAL A 138 11.54 -15.48 -7.66
CA VAL A 138 11.00 -16.64 -8.35
C VAL A 138 12.10 -17.23 -9.22
N TYR A 139 12.29 -18.55 -9.18
CA TYR A 139 13.32 -19.22 -9.95
C TYR A 139 12.84 -20.52 -10.60
N ASP A 140 13.47 -20.89 -11.69
CA ASP A 140 13.26 -22.17 -12.39
C ASP A 140 13.92 -23.30 -11.60
N LYS A 141 13.12 -24.22 -11.06
CA LYS A 141 13.58 -25.36 -10.25
C LYS A 141 14.56 -26.30 -10.97
N ALA A 142 14.50 -26.35 -12.29
CA ALA A 142 15.38 -27.24 -13.08
C ALA A 142 16.74 -26.63 -13.38
N ARG A 143 16.85 -25.29 -13.39
CA ARG A 143 18.03 -24.55 -13.86
C ARG A 143 18.79 -23.82 -12.75
N VAL A 144 18.13 -23.47 -11.65
CA VAL A 144 18.70 -22.63 -10.59
C VAL A 144 18.55 -23.35 -9.27
N LYS A 145 19.58 -23.35 -8.45
CA LYS A 145 19.53 -23.87 -7.09
C LYS A 145 19.04 -22.78 -6.15
N LYS A 146 18.24 -23.14 -5.15
CA LYS A 146 17.77 -22.21 -4.11
C LYS A 146 18.94 -21.42 -3.50
N ALA A 147 20.03 -22.09 -3.14
CA ALA A 147 21.23 -21.49 -2.55
C ALA A 147 21.96 -20.49 -3.46
N ASP A 148 21.58 -20.36 -4.72
CA ASP A 148 22.15 -19.36 -5.64
C ASP A 148 21.34 -18.06 -5.68
N VAL A 149 20.20 -18.01 -4.97
CA VAL A 149 19.21 -16.91 -4.96
C VAL A 149 18.60 -16.69 -3.56
N ASP A 150 19.24 -17.18 -2.51
CA ASP A 150 18.72 -17.06 -1.12
C ASP A 150 18.84 -15.63 -0.55
N THR A 151 19.66 -14.79 -1.18
CA THR A 151 19.81 -13.37 -0.82
C THR A 151 19.65 -12.47 -2.04
N TYR A 152 19.30 -11.19 -1.83
CA TYR A 152 19.29 -10.22 -2.93
C TYR A 152 20.70 -9.99 -3.47
N GLU A 153 21.70 -10.04 -2.60
CA GLU A 153 23.11 -9.86 -2.93
C GLU A 153 23.56 -10.88 -4.00
N GLU A 154 23.16 -12.14 -3.86
CA GLU A 154 23.53 -13.23 -4.80
C GLU A 154 22.96 -13.05 -6.21
N LEU A 155 21.90 -12.28 -6.38
CA LEU A 155 21.35 -12.00 -7.72
C LEU A 155 22.36 -11.29 -8.64
N ALA A 156 23.34 -10.61 -8.05
CA ALA A 156 24.43 -9.94 -8.78
C ALA A 156 25.66 -10.84 -9.05
N ASP A 157 25.68 -12.06 -8.51
CA ASP A 157 26.79 -12.99 -8.72
C ASP A 157 26.89 -13.45 -10.17
N ALA A 158 28.11 -13.57 -10.68
CA ALA A 158 28.36 -13.96 -12.06
C ALA A 158 27.81 -15.36 -12.43
N LYS A 159 27.56 -16.24 -11.44
CA LYS A 159 26.90 -17.53 -11.66
C LYS A 159 25.47 -17.40 -12.21
N ASN A 160 24.83 -16.26 -11.99
CA ASN A 160 23.47 -15.94 -12.44
C ASN A 160 23.44 -15.20 -13.80
N LYS A 161 24.57 -15.14 -14.52
CA LYS A 161 24.67 -14.44 -15.81
C LYS A 161 23.66 -14.95 -16.83
N GLY A 162 22.91 -14.05 -17.44
CA GLY A 162 21.90 -14.36 -18.46
C GLY A 162 20.62 -15.04 -17.91
N LEU A 163 20.39 -15.02 -16.58
CA LEU A 163 19.25 -15.68 -15.97
C LEU A 163 18.20 -14.69 -15.44
N LEU A 164 18.58 -13.44 -15.11
CA LEU A 164 17.72 -12.51 -14.41
C LEU A 164 16.74 -11.81 -15.35
N CYS A 165 15.47 -11.79 -14.97
CA CYS A 165 14.45 -10.95 -15.57
C CYS A 165 13.78 -10.06 -14.52
N THR A 166 13.58 -8.80 -14.89
CA THR A 166 12.90 -7.83 -14.04
C THR A 166 11.97 -6.94 -14.87
N ARG A 167 11.08 -6.25 -14.19
CA ARG A 167 10.41 -5.08 -14.75
C ARG A 167 11.35 -3.88 -14.73
N SER A 168 10.95 -2.74 -15.31
CA SER A 168 11.75 -1.51 -15.34
C SER A 168 12.35 -1.16 -13.98
N GLY A 169 13.62 -0.72 -13.98
CA GLY A 169 14.30 -0.25 -12.78
C GLY A 169 13.61 0.94 -12.11
N SER A 170 13.04 1.84 -12.91
CA SER A 170 12.30 3.03 -12.44
C SER A 170 10.89 2.71 -11.91
N HIS A 171 10.45 1.45 -12.00
CA HIS A 171 9.16 1.08 -11.44
C HIS A 171 9.18 1.18 -9.90
N PRO A 172 8.13 1.71 -9.23
CA PRO A 172 8.10 1.92 -7.79
C PRO A 172 8.54 0.70 -6.97
N TYR A 173 8.15 -0.53 -7.36
CA TYR A 173 8.53 -1.75 -6.62
C TYR A 173 10.03 -2.04 -6.64
N ASN A 174 10.70 -1.75 -7.75
CA ASN A 174 12.14 -1.90 -7.86
C ASN A 174 12.85 -0.74 -7.16
N LEU A 175 12.39 0.51 -7.34
CA LEU A 175 12.94 1.66 -6.62
C LEU A 175 12.89 1.47 -5.10
N SER A 176 11.82 0.89 -4.57
CA SER A 176 11.69 0.63 -3.14
C SER A 176 12.64 -0.49 -2.68
N LEU A 177 12.71 -1.62 -3.40
CA LEU A 177 13.69 -2.68 -3.09
C LEU A 177 15.12 -2.13 -3.15
N PHE A 178 15.47 -1.39 -4.20
CA PHE A 178 16.82 -0.85 -4.38
C PHE A 178 17.15 0.21 -3.33
N GLY A 179 16.14 0.97 -2.89
CA GLY A 179 16.24 1.87 -1.75
C GLY A 179 16.57 1.13 -0.45
N ALA A 180 15.90 0.02 -0.19
CA ALA A 180 16.16 -0.84 0.97
C ALA A 180 17.57 -1.46 0.91
N VAL A 181 17.96 -2.00 -0.24
CA VAL A 181 19.32 -2.52 -0.46
C VAL A 181 20.37 -1.43 -0.23
N THR A 182 20.09 -0.19 -0.66
CA THR A 182 20.98 0.95 -0.42
C THR A 182 21.16 1.27 1.06
N GLU A 183 20.08 1.18 1.86
CA GLU A 183 20.14 1.36 3.32
C GLU A 183 20.99 0.26 3.98
N HIS A 184 20.84 -1.00 3.55
CA HIS A 184 21.57 -2.13 4.14
C HIS A 184 23.05 -2.16 3.74
N MET A 185 23.38 -1.85 2.49
CA MET A 185 24.74 -2.04 1.94
C MET A 185 25.55 -0.74 1.84
N GLY A 186 24.90 0.41 1.85
CA GLY A 186 25.47 1.71 1.47
C GLY A 186 25.54 1.90 -0.05
N GLU A 187 25.59 3.18 -0.49
CA GLU A 187 25.43 3.57 -1.91
C GLU A 187 26.43 2.88 -2.85
N ALA A 188 27.72 2.88 -2.50
CA ALA A 188 28.76 2.32 -3.37
C ALA A 188 28.58 0.81 -3.65
N LYS A 189 28.22 0.05 -2.61
CA LYS A 189 27.96 -1.39 -2.77
C LYS A 189 26.65 -1.65 -3.49
N ALA A 190 25.61 -0.86 -3.22
CA ALA A 190 24.33 -0.95 -3.91
C ALA A 190 24.49 -0.65 -5.42
N GLU A 191 25.29 0.35 -5.80
CA GLU A 191 25.57 0.63 -7.20
C GLU A 191 26.34 -0.50 -7.88
N ALA A 192 27.35 -1.07 -7.21
CA ALA A 192 28.06 -2.26 -7.71
C ALA A 192 27.11 -3.45 -7.87
N TRP A 193 26.22 -3.67 -6.92
CA TRP A 193 25.18 -4.71 -7.00
C TRP A 193 24.23 -4.48 -8.18
N LEU A 194 23.72 -3.25 -8.38
CA LEU A 194 22.87 -2.91 -9.54
C LEU A 194 23.58 -3.17 -10.86
N LYS A 195 24.89 -2.86 -10.95
CA LYS A 195 25.71 -3.19 -12.13
C LYS A 195 25.78 -4.70 -12.35
N GLY A 196 25.90 -5.49 -11.29
CA GLY A 196 25.86 -6.95 -11.35
C GLY A 196 24.51 -7.47 -11.83
N LEU A 197 23.38 -6.89 -11.36
CA LEU A 197 22.05 -7.25 -11.86
C LEU A 197 21.95 -7.00 -13.37
N VAL A 198 22.39 -5.84 -13.86
CA VAL A 198 22.39 -5.51 -15.30
C VAL A 198 23.21 -6.54 -16.09
N ALA A 199 24.39 -6.91 -15.60
CA ALA A 199 25.25 -7.92 -16.25
C ALA A 199 24.61 -9.32 -16.28
N ASN A 200 23.70 -9.62 -15.35
CA ASN A 200 23.04 -10.91 -15.22
C ASN A 200 21.66 -10.98 -15.92
N MET A 201 21.20 -9.91 -16.53
CA MET A 201 19.92 -9.89 -17.24
C MET A 201 19.92 -10.85 -18.44
N ALA A 202 18.87 -11.65 -18.55
CA ALA A 202 18.59 -12.47 -19.72
C ALA A 202 18.09 -11.62 -20.90
N ARG A 203 17.47 -10.51 -20.62
CA ARG A 203 16.91 -9.53 -21.57
C ARG A 203 16.72 -8.16 -20.92
N ASP A 204 16.51 -7.16 -21.73
CA ASP A 204 16.08 -5.82 -21.23
C ASP A 204 14.83 -5.93 -20.35
N PRO A 205 14.71 -5.12 -19.30
CA PRO A 205 13.53 -5.05 -18.46
C PRO A 205 12.28 -4.73 -19.28
N LYS A 206 11.22 -5.51 -19.08
CA LYS A 206 9.92 -5.32 -19.77
C LYS A 206 8.78 -6.00 -19.01
N GLY A 207 7.56 -5.53 -19.19
CA GLY A 207 6.34 -6.12 -18.63
C GLY A 207 6.21 -5.98 -17.11
N GLY A 208 5.19 -6.61 -16.57
CA GLY A 208 4.89 -6.63 -15.13
C GLY A 208 5.38 -7.89 -14.42
N ASP A 209 5.13 -8.01 -13.12
CA ASP A 209 5.57 -9.15 -12.30
C ASP A 209 5.00 -10.48 -12.81
N SER A 210 3.75 -10.52 -13.29
CA SER A 210 3.16 -11.72 -13.91
C SER A 210 3.93 -12.18 -15.16
N ASP A 211 4.43 -11.21 -15.96
CA ASP A 211 5.19 -11.52 -17.16
C ASP A 211 6.57 -12.09 -16.79
N GLN A 212 7.17 -11.60 -15.69
CA GLN A 212 8.43 -12.14 -15.17
C GLN A 212 8.26 -13.60 -14.73
N ILE A 213 7.19 -13.93 -13.99
CA ILE A 213 6.91 -15.30 -13.55
C ILE A 213 6.73 -16.23 -14.75
N LYS A 214 5.95 -15.81 -15.74
CA LYS A 214 5.73 -16.58 -16.99
C LYS A 214 7.01 -16.75 -17.78
N ALA A 215 7.89 -15.74 -17.81
CA ALA A 215 9.18 -15.81 -18.49
C ALA A 215 10.12 -16.84 -17.82
N VAL A 216 10.09 -16.96 -16.48
CA VAL A 216 10.80 -18.05 -15.79
C VAL A 216 10.21 -19.40 -16.15
N ALA A 217 8.89 -19.56 -16.10
CA ALA A 217 8.23 -20.83 -16.42
C ALA A 217 8.40 -21.28 -17.88
N SER A 218 8.57 -20.34 -18.81
CA SER A 218 8.85 -20.63 -20.23
C SER A 218 10.32 -20.94 -20.54
N GLY A 219 11.23 -20.68 -19.58
CA GLY A 219 12.67 -20.85 -19.78
C GLY A 219 13.37 -19.64 -20.43
N GLU A 220 12.65 -18.54 -20.75
CA GLU A 220 13.27 -17.28 -21.21
C GLU A 220 14.23 -16.73 -20.14
N CYS A 221 13.81 -16.84 -18.86
CA CYS A 221 14.61 -16.45 -17.69
C CYS A 221 14.82 -17.65 -16.76
N GLY A 222 15.81 -17.56 -15.89
CA GLY A 222 16.00 -18.52 -14.79
C GLY A 222 15.54 -17.95 -13.45
N ILE A 223 15.55 -16.62 -13.31
CA ILE A 223 15.32 -15.89 -12.06
C ILE A 223 14.47 -14.66 -12.34
N ALA A 224 13.56 -14.33 -11.44
CA ALA A 224 12.81 -13.08 -11.50
C ALA A 224 12.51 -12.50 -10.12
N LEU A 225 12.40 -11.16 -10.05
CA LEU A 225 11.89 -10.43 -8.89
C LEU A 225 10.40 -10.16 -9.06
N THR A 226 9.59 -10.50 -8.04
CA THR A 226 8.14 -10.32 -8.07
C THR A 226 7.57 -10.04 -6.68
N ASN A 227 6.39 -9.44 -6.60
CA ASN A 227 5.66 -9.33 -5.34
C ASN A 227 4.86 -10.62 -5.04
N THR A 228 4.75 -10.94 -3.76
CA THR A 228 4.11 -12.16 -3.25
C THR A 228 2.69 -12.39 -3.76
N TYR A 229 1.87 -11.37 -3.86
CA TYR A 229 0.47 -11.52 -4.26
C TYR A 229 0.28 -12.00 -5.71
N TYR A 230 1.25 -11.78 -6.60
CA TYR A 230 1.20 -12.34 -7.96
C TYR A 230 1.36 -13.85 -7.94
N ILE A 231 2.32 -14.36 -7.15
CA ILE A 231 2.52 -15.80 -6.95
C ILE A 231 1.32 -16.41 -6.25
N ALA A 232 0.86 -15.80 -5.16
CA ALA A 232 -0.29 -16.30 -4.40
C ALA A 232 -1.54 -16.41 -5.28
N ARG A 233 -1.75 -15.49 -6.22
CA ARG A 233 -2.84 -15.57 -7.19
C ARG A 233 -2.71 -16.78 -8.10
N LEU A 234 -1.50 -17.06 -8.62
CA LEU A 234 -1.26 -18.25 -9.45
C LEU A 234 -1.44 -19.56 -8.66
N MET A 235 -0.95 -19.61 -7.41
CA MET A 235 -1.13 -20.76 -6.51
C MET A 235 -2.61 -21.06 -6.20
N ARG A 236 -3.46 -20.03 -6.16
CA ARG A 236 -4.92 -20.16 -5.92
C ARG A 236 -5.72 -20.41 -7.19
N SER A 237 -5.10 -20.25 -8.34
CA SER A 237 -5.78 -20.44 -9.62
C SER A 237 -6.11 -21.90 -9.86
N THR A 238 -7.28 -22.16 -10.45
CA THR A 238 -7.70 -23.47 -10.92
C THR A 238 -7.39 -23.68 -12.39
N ALA A 239 -6.93 -22.64 -13.11
CA ALA A 239 -6.64 -22.68 -14.52
C ALA A 239 -5.41 -23.61 -14.80
N PRO A 240 -5.52 -24.52 -15.78
CA PRO A 240 -4.43 -25.44 -16.09
C PRO A 240 -3.11 -24.75 -16.46
N GLU A 241 -3.17 -23.62 -17.17
CA GLU A 241 -2.02 -22.82 -17.55
C GLU A 241 -1.28 -22.22 -16.33
N ASP A 242 -1.99 -21.78 -15.32
CA ASP A 242 -1.39 -21.24 -14.08
C ASP A 242 -0.74 -22.36 -13.26
N LYS A 243 -1.36 -23.53 -13.21
CA LYS A 243 -0.77 -24.72 -12.58
C LYS A 243 0.51 -25.13 -13.28
N ALA A 244 0.53 -25.15 -14.61
CA ALA A 244 1.71 -25.48 -15.41
C ALA A 244 2.87 -24.49 -15.16
N VAL A 245 2.57 -23.21 -14.88
CA VAL A 245 3.57 -22.22 -14.45
C VAL A 245 4.11 -22.61 -13.08
N MET A 246 3.25 -22.86 -12.10
CA MET A 246 3.65 -23.17 -10.71
C MET A 246 4.43 -24.50 -10.59
N ASP A 247 4.18 -25.46 -11.48
CA ASP A 247 4.93 -26.72 -11.53
C ASP A 247 6.42 -26.52 -11.87
N LYS A 248 6.77 -25.45 -12.58
CA LYS A 248 8.15 -25.18 -13.03
C LYS A 248 8.92 -24.24 -12.11
N VAL A 249 8.22 -23.36 -11.38
CA VAL A 249 8.86 -22.32 -10.58
C VAL A 249 8.84 -22.63 -9.08
N ALA A 250 9.78 -22.06 -8.36
CA ALA A 250 9.76 -22.01 -6.90
C ALA A 250 10.00 -20.57 -6.43
N VAL A 251 9.72 -20.33 -5.16
CA VAL A 251 9.76 -19.01 -4.52
C VAL A 251 10.77 -19.03 -3.38
N VAL A 252 11.57 -17.97 -3.28
CA VAL A 252 12.45 -17.70 -2.16
C VAL A 252 12.07 -16.36 -1.55
N PHE A 253 12.00 -16.32 -0.23
CA PHE A 253 12.00 -15.10 0.56
C PHE A 253 13.45 -14.79 0.91
N PRO A 254 14.09 -13.80 0.26
CA PRO A 254 15.53 -13.60 0.40
C PRO A 254 15.94 -13.11 1.79
N ASN A 255 17.21 -13.26 2.13
CA ASN A 255 17.86 -12.71 3.32
C ASN A 255 17.30 -13.19 4.67
N GLN A 256 16.74 -14.41 4.73
CA GLN A 256 16.15 -14.92 5.98
C GLN A 256 17.17 -15.07 7.11
N GLU A 257 18.42 -15.38 6.78
CA GLU A 257 19.53 -15.53 7.73
C GLU A 257 20.27 -14.19 7.98
N SER A 258 19.89 -13.12 7.27
CA SER A 258 20.52 -11.79 7.42
C SER A 258 19.49 -10.72 7.79
N TRP A 259 19.31 -9.68 6.99
CA TRP A 259 18.45 -8.54 7.32
C TRP A 259 16.95 -8.74 7.04
N GLY A 260 16.58 -9.84 6.39
CA GLY A 260 15.18 -10.17 6.12
C GLY A 260 14.73 -9.80 4.71
N THR A 261 13.56 -10.27 4.32
CA THR A 261 12.98 -9.98 3.01
C THR A 261 12.42 -8.56 2.98
N HIS A 262 12.68 -7.83 1.89
CA HIS A 262 12.07 -6.51 1.65
C HIS A 262 10.54 -6.62 1.61
N VAL A 263 9.90 -5.77 2.39
CA VAL A 263 8.45 -5.59 2.40
C VAL A 263 8.08 -4.16 2.01
N ASN A 264 6.93 -4.00 1.39
CA ASN A 264 6.37 -2.70 1.08
C ASN A 264 4.88 -2.67 1.44
N ILE A 265 4.28 -1.49 1.47
CA ILE A 265 2.91 -1.27 1.95
C ILE A 265 1.99 -0.73 0.86
N ALA A 266 0.69 -1.02 1.00
CA ALA A 266 -0.35 -0.13 0.55
C ALA A 266 -0.83 0.67 1.77
N GLY A 267 -0.94 1.98 1.63
CA GLY A 267 -1.27 2.86 2.76
C GLY A 267 -2.14 4.02 2.34
N ALA A 268 -2.74 4.67 3.31
CA ALA A 268 -3.61 5.81 3.09
C ALA A 268 -3.27 7.00 3.98
N ALA A 269 -3.70 8.17 3.52
CA ALA A 269 -3.60 9.45 4.17
C ALA A 269 -4.91 10.22 4.04
N VAL A 270 -5.17 11.15 4.94
CA VAL A 270 -6.22 12.15 4.75
C VAL A 270 -5.65 13.28 3.90
N ALA A 271 -6.35 13.67 2.84
CA ALA A 271 -5.93 14.77 1.98
C ALA A 271 -5.87 16.09 2.77
N LYS A 272 -4.88 16.94 2.48
CA LYS A 272 -4.67 18.21 3.20
C LYS A 272 -5.90 19.09 3.26
N ASN A 273 -6.70 19.11 2.20
CA ASN A 273 -7.88 19.96 2.05
C ASN A 273 -9.20 19.16 2.13
N ALA A 274 -9.17 17.98 2.76
CA ALA A 274 -10.33 17.11 2.93
C ALA A 274 -11.51 17.85 3.55
N LYS A 275 -12.68 17.75 2.92
CA LYS A 275 -13.92 18.37 3.40
C LYS A 275 -14.68 17.46 4.36
N ASN A 276 -14.53 16.14 4.19
CA ASN A 276 -15.19 15.12 5.00
C ASN A 276 -14.19 14.39 5.92
N THR A 277 -13.36 15.15 6.65
CA THR A 277 -12.26 14.62 7.49
C THR A 277 -12.72 13.53 8.47
N ALA A 278 -13.87 13.71 9.12
CA ALA A 278 -14.38 12.72 10.07
C ALA A 278 -14.74 11.39 9.39
N ASN A 279 -15.32 11.44 8.19
CA ASN A 279 -15.60 10.24 7.39
C ASN A 279 -14.32 9.60 6.85
N ALA A 280 -13.32 10.43 6.47
CA ALA A 280 -11.99 9.96 6.05
C ALA A 280 -11.29 9.18 7.17
N VAL A 281 -11.29 9.69 8.40
CA VAL A 281 -10.73 8.99 9.56
C VAL A 281 -11.47 7.68 9.81
N LYS A 282 -12.81 7.67 9.80
CA LYS A 282 -13.61 6.44 9.93
C LYS A 282 -13.29 5.41 8.86
N PHE A 283 -13.06 5.86 7.62
CA PHE A 283 -12.67 4.96 6.54
C PHE A 283 -11.28 4.35 6.79
N MET A 284 -10.30 5.14 7.23
CA MET A 284 -8.98 4.64 7.57
C MET A 284 -9.02 3.69 8.78
N GLU A 285 -9.80 3.99 9.81
CA GLU A 285 -10.01 3.08 10.95
C GLU A 285 -10.68 1.76 10.51
N TYR A 286 -11.62 1.82 9.57
CA TYR A 286 -12.20 0.62 8.96
C TYR A 286 -11.14 -0.21 8.23
N LEU A 287 -10.21 0.40 7.47
CA LEU A 287 -9.13 -0.32 6.81
C LEU A 287 -8.23 -1.08 7.80
N ALA A 288 -8.11 -0.59 9.03
CA ALA A 288 -7.42 -1.27 10.13
C ALA A 288 -8.29 -2.28 10.90
N SER A 289 -9.57 -2.42 10.57
CA SER A 289 -10.46 -3.36 11.25
C SER A 289 -10.12 -4.83 10.91
N PRO A 290 -10.42 -5.79 11.79
CA PRO A 290 -10.20 -7.21 11.51
C PRO A 290 -10.83 -7.68 10.20
N SER A 291 -12.04 -7.19 9.85
CA SER A 291 -12.73 -7.58 8.62
C SER A 291 -12.04 -7.06 7.36
N ALA A 292 -11.54 -5.82 7.38
CA ALA A 292 -10.80 -5.26 6.25
C ALA A 292 -9.42 -5.94 6.12
N GLN A 293 -8.76 -6.23 7.22
CA GLN A 293 -7.48 -6.93 7.22
C GLN A 293 -7.58 -8.37 6.72
N ASP A 294 -8.64 -9.09 7.11
CA ASP A 294 -8.96 -10.40 6.54
C ASP A 294 -9.24 -10.30 5.04
N TYR A 295 -9.93 -9.24 4.62
CA TYR A 295 -10.20 -8.98 3.21
C TYR A 295 -8.91 -8.75 2.40
N PHE A 296 -7.95 -7.95 2.90
CA PHE A 296 -6.65 -7.79 2.23
C PHE A 296 -5.94 -9.13 2.02
N ALA A 297 -6.00 -10.00 3.02
CA ALA A 297 -5.39 -11.32 2.92
C ALA A 297 -6.12 -12.25 1.95
N ASN A 298 -7.44 -12.38 2.08
CA ASN A 298 -8.22 -13.36 1.33
C ASN A 298 -8.61 -12.88 -0.07
N GLY A 299 -8.92 -11.58 -0.23
CA GLY A 299 -9.30 -10.97 -1.50
C GLY A 299 -8.09 -10.63 -2.38
N ASN A 300 -7.04 -10.07 -1.78
CA ASN A 300 -5.92 -9.47 -2.51
C ASN A 300 -4.60 -10.25 -2.36
N ASN A 301 -4.54 -11.26 -1.48
CA ASN A 301 -3.32 -12.01 -1.16
C ASN A 301 -2.19 -11.10 -0.60
N GLU A 302 -2.55 -10.08 0.15
CA GLU A 302 -1.62 -9.20 0.85
C GLU A 302 -1.57 -9.57 2.33
N TYR A 303 -0.42 -9.36 3.00
CA TYR A 303 -0.30 -9.64 4.42
C TYR A 303 -0.96 -8.54 5.25
N PRO A 304 -1.75 -8.88 6.29
CA PRO A 304 -2.29 -7.92 7.24
C PRO A 304 -1.17 -7.18 7.98
N VAL A 305 -1.43 -5.93 8.35
CA VAL A 305 -0.51 -5.12 9.18
C VAL A 305 -0.91 -5.12 10.65
N VAL A 306 -2.17 -5.39 10.97
CA VAL A 306 -2.70 -5.34 12.33
C VAL A 306 -2.31 -6.61 13.08
N ALA A 307 -1.66 -6.42 14.24
CA ALA A 307 -1.23 -7.52 15.08
C ALA A 307 -2.40 -8.43 15.51
N GLY A 308 -2.18 -9.73 15.52
CA GLY A 308 -3.19 -10.73 15.95
C GLY A 308 -4.20 -11.12 14.88
N VAL A 309 -4.27 -10.42 13.75
CA VAL A 309 -5.08 -10.87 12.60
C VAL A 309 -4.37 -12.02 11.92
N LYS A 310 -4.98 -13.19 11.96
CA LYS A 310 -4.50 -14.40 11.27
C LYS A 310 -5.32 -14.58 10.01
N PRO A 311 -4.74 -14.37 8.82
CA PRO A 311 -5.48 -14.56 7.58
C PRO A 311 -5.85 -16.04 7.38
N ASN A 312 -7.06 -16.28 6.91
CA ASN A 312 -7.49 -17.63 6.49
C ASN A 312 -6.97 -17.99 5.09
N ASN A 313 -5.94 -17.30 4.61
CA ASN A 313 -5.30 -17.56 3.33
C ASN A 313 -4.06 -18.44 3.53
N THR A 314 -4.27 -19.75 3.45
CA THR A 314 -3.20 -20.74 3.64
C THR A 314 -2.06 -20.59 2.63
N VAL A 315 -2.32 -20.02 1.44
CA VAL A 315 -1.28 -19.82 0.42
C VAL A 315 -0.22 -18.83 0.89
N LEU A 316 -0.59 -17.78 1.63
CA LEU A 316 0.38 -16.84 2.18
C LEU A 316 1.38 -17.50 3.14
N THR A 317 0.89 -18.41 3.99
CA THR A 317 1.74 -19.18 4.91
C THR A 317 2.51 -20.30 4.21
N THR A 318 1.87 -21.01 3.29
CA THR A 318 2.52 -22.10 2.53
C THR A 318 3.66 -21.59 1.66
N MET A 319 3.45 -20.44 0.99
CA MET A 319 4.44 -19.84 0.09
C MET A 319 5.71 -19.42 0.84
N SER A 320 5.59 -18.94 2.08
CA SER A 320 6.72 -18.52 2.91
C SER A 320 7.33 -19.66 3.75
N GLY A 321 6.70 -20.83 3.76
CA GLY A 321 7.10 -21.92 4.69
C GLY A 321 6.72 -21.65 6.13
N GLY A 322 5.76 -20.74 6.39
CA GLY A 322 5.34 -20.26 7.70
C GLY A 322 5.53 -18.76 7.84
N ASN A 323 6.09 -18.33 8.96
CA ASN A 323 6.49 -16.93 9.15
C ASN A 323 7.83 -16.67 8.46
N PHE A 324 7.94 -15.55 7.76
CA PHE A 324 9.23 -15.08 7.22
C PHE A 324 9.72 -13.87 7.99
N LYS A 325 11.04 -13.69 8.01
CA LYS A 325 11.69 -12.50 8.55
C LYS A 325 11.59 -11.38 7.53
N SER A 326 10.88 -10.32 7.86
CA SER A 326 10.89 -9.08 7.08
C SER A 326 12.02 -8.16 7.56
N GLU A 327 12.50 -7.30 6.67
CA GLU A 327 13.40 -6.21 7.06
C GLU A 327 12.73 -5.24 8.05
N THR A 328 13.54 -4.50 8.79
CA THR A 328 13.09 -3.58 9.84
C THR A 328 13.34 -2.11 9.50
N ILE A 329 13.81 -1.80 8.29
CA ILE A 329 14.01 -0.41 7.86
C ILE A 329 12.67 0.32 7.86
N PRO A 330 12.57 1.51 8.47
CA PRO A 330 11.35 2.30 8.40
C PRO A 330 11.00 2.63 6.95
N MET A 331 9.72 2.51 6.59
CA MET A 331 9.24 2.80 5.24
C MET A 331 9.62 4.21 4.76
N ALA A 332 9.71 5.17 5.69
CA ALA A 332 10.14 6.53 5.39
C ALA A 332 11.58 6.60 4.86
N ALA A 333 12.50 5.79 5.40
CA ALA A 333 13.90 5.75 4.94
C ALA A 333 13.99 5.18 3.50
N ILE A 334 13.23 4.14 3.20
CA ILE A 334 13.15 3.58 1.85
C ILE A 334 12.67 4.63 0.85
N GLY A 335 11.63 5.39 1.23
CA GLY A 335 11.05 6.43 0.39
C GLY A 335 12.02 7.58 0.07
N SER A 336 12.88 7.96 1.02
CA SER A 336 13.83 9.07 0.85
C SER A 336 14.97 8.75 -0.13
N ASN A 337 15.25 7.48 -0.40
CA ASN A 337 16.32 7.05 -1.30
C ASN A 337 15.97 7.05 -2.80
N GLN A 338 14.72 7.29 -3.18
CA GLN A 338 14.29 7.10 -4.58
C GLN A 338 15.08 7.90 -5.59
N THR A 339 15.38 9.18 -5.31
CA THR A 339 16.16 10.02 -6.22
C THR A 339 17.59 9.49 -6.38
N LYS A 340 18.21 9.08 -5.27
CA LYS A 340 19.54 8.48 -5.27
C LYS A 340 19.57 7.17 -6.05
N VAL A 341 18.59 6.31 -5.84
CA VAL A 341 18.44 5.04 -6.58
C VAL A 341 18.28 5.31 -8.07
N GLN A 342 17.43 6.25 -8.48
CA GLN A 342 17.27 6.58 -9.89
C GLN A 342 18.58 7.03 -10.53
N GLN A 343 19.36 7.86 -9.84
CA GLN A 343 20.69 8.29 -10.33
C GLN A 343 21.67 7.12 -10.47
N MET A 344 21.63 6.14 -9.55
CA MET A 344 22.44 4.92 -9.68
C MET A 344 22.00 4.08 -10.88
N LEU A 345 20.68 3.91 -11.08
CA LEU A 345 20.14 3.17 -12.24
C LEU A 345 20.60 3.79 -13.56
N ASP A 346 20.56 5.12 -13.67
CA ASP A 346 21.00 5.87 -14.85
C ASP A 346 22.50 5.63 -15.10
N ARG A 347 23.35 5.65 -14.06
CA ARG A 347 24.80 5.43 -14.17
C ARG A 347 25.14 4.00 -14.61
N VAL A 348 24.40 3.00 -14.15
CA VAL A 348 24.68 1.58 -14.48
C VAL A 348 23.92 1.11 -15.73
N GLY A 349 23.08 1.95 -16.34
CA GLY A 349 22.30 1.63 -17.54
C GLY A 349 21.16 0.65 -17.29
N TYR A 350 20.61 0.62 -16.09
CA TYR A 350 19.43 -0.20 -15.79
C TYR A 350 18.17 0.50 -16.30
N LYS A 351 17.48 -0.10 -17.28
CA LYS A 351 16.30 0.46 -17.95
C LYS A 351 15.00 0.32 -17.16
#